data_da111ae31e692faa8b33a63bf7079c74
#
_entry.id   da111ae31e692faa8b33a63bf7079c74
#
_cell.length_a   1.000
_cell.length_b   1.000
_cell.length_c   1.000
_cell.angle_alpha   90.00
_cell.angle_beta   90.00
_cell.angle_gamma   90.00
#
_symmetry.space_group_name_H-M   'P 1'
#
loop_
_entity.id
_entity.type
_entity.pdbx_description
1 polymer ?
#
loop_
_entity_poly.entity_id
_entity_poly.type
_entity_poly.pdbx_seq_one_letter_code
_entity_poly.pdbx_strand_id
1 'polypeptide(L)'
;GRIASWWCDVNKTAVIIIGVCLAILFGVPLFFRGDVDSMPSDAAKVIIISPHNEQIRHEFGLGFSRWYKEKYGEDAVVVWSVPGGTSEIRRMLQSQYGHAIETGKKPGGDADLVFGGGSYEHGVLKNEITKKYNGEEVTTTISVPVKIDQEILEEVYGENLIGDITLYDTEGYWHGLALSGFGIVYNNEVLEELGVESPVGWEALCNPKLIGRLALVNPAQSGSVTTAFEAILKNLGWKRGWQVLRRAAANARYFSASSLKPPADVSQGDAAMGVCIDFYGRYQSQAVKRSGGGDRIGYIDPPSATMIDPDPISLLRGAPNEELALQFIEYCMTKEAQALWQFSATDDASDGLGPDQFELRRMPVRREMYSSYMNRMIDQ
;
A
#
# COMPACT_ATOMS: atom_id res chain seq x y z
N GLY A 1 -40.07 -50.48 -21.87
CA GLY A 1 -38.85 -51.02 -21.21
C GLY A 1 -37.56 -50.34 -21.65
N ARG A 2 -37.43 -49.82 -22.89
CA ARG A 2 -36.16 -49.21 -23.39
C ARG A 2 -35.91 -47.75 -23.03
N ILE A 3 -36.93 -46.96 -22.73
CA ILE A 3 -36.78 -45.54 -22.41
C ILE A 3 -36.35 -45.34 -20.96
N ALA A 4 -36.80 -46.19 -20.03
CA ALA A 4 -36.43 -46.10 -18.60
C ALA A 4 -34.95 -46.48 -18.33
N SER A 5 -34.38 -47.40 -19.11
CA SER A 5 -32.96 -47.77 -18.99
C SER A 5 -32.05 -46.67 -19.49
N TRP A 6 -32.43 -45.94 -20.53
CA TRP A 6 -31.63 -44.84 -21.10
C TRP A 6 -31.54 -43.63 -20.15
N TRP A 7 -32.63 -43.31 -19.46
CA TRP A 7 -32.64 -42.25 -18.42
C TRP A 7 -31.78 -42.60 -17.18
N CYS A 8 -31.70 -43.86 -16.84
CA CYS A 8 -30.89 -44.32 -15.71
C CYS A 8 -29.39 -44.27 -16.04
N ASP A 9 -28.99 -44.56 -17.24
CA ASP A 9 -27.59 -44.54 -17.67
C ASP A 9 -27.09 -43.09 -17.94
N VAL A 10 -27.93 -42.22 -18.49
CA VAL A 10 -27.61 -40.80 -18.67
C VAL A 10 -27.42 -40.12 -17.30
N ASN A 11 -28.24 -40.44 -16.31
CA ASN A 11 -28.06 -39.88 -14.94
C ASN A 11 -26.78 -40.39 -14.27
N LYS A 12 -26.42 -41.66 -14.45
CA LYS A 12 -25.15 -42.18 -13.90
C LYS A 12 -23.92 -41.53 -14.53
N THR A 13 -23.93 -41.39 -15.85
CA THR A 13 -22.84 -40.71 -16.57
C THR A 13 -22.72 -39.25 -16.19
N ALA A 14 -23.84 -38.52 -16.04
CA ALA A 14 -23.84 -37.13 -15.58
C ALA A 14 -23.29 -37.01 -14.14
N VAL A 15 -23.68 -37.91 -13.24
CA VAL A 15 -23.17 -37.94 -11.87
C VAL A 15 -21.67 -38.22 -11.82
N ILE A 16 -21.18 -39.12 -12.65
CA ILE A 16 -19.72 -39.41 -12.73
C ILE A 16 -18.99 -38.22 -13.30
N ILE A 17 -19.45 -37.56 -14.35
CA ILE A 17 -18.84 -36.38 -14.93
C ILE A 17 -18.79 -35.23 -13.89
N ILE A 18 -19.89 -34.98 -13.20
CA ILE A 18 -19.95 -33.97 -12.14
C ILE A 18 -18.96 -34.32 -11.01
N GLY A 19 -18.90 -35.57 -10.58
CA GLY A 19 -17.96 -36.03 -9.56
C GLY A 19 -16.50 -35.86 -9.99
N VAL A 20 -16.15 -36.14 -11.22
CA VAL A 20 -14.81 -35.94 -11.79
C VAL A 20 -14.49 -34.43 -11.90
N CYS A 21 -15.43 -33.62 -12.37
CA CYS A 21 -15.24 -32.17 -12.43
C CYS A 21 -15.03 -31.57 -11.06
N LEU A 22 -15.77 -31.99 -10.02
CA LEU A 22 -15.59 -31.57 -8.65
C LEU A 22 -14.26 -32.05 -8.07
N ALA A 23 -13.87 -33.29 -8.36
CA ALA A 23 -12.57 -33.83 -7.93
C ALA A 23 -11.40 -33.07 -8.57
N ILE A 24 -11.52 -32.67 -9.84
CA ILE A 24 -10.53 -31.83 -10.51
C ILE A 24 -10.55 -30.40 -9.93
N LEU A 25 -11.74 -29.82 -9.78
CA LEU A 25 -11.88 -28.43 -9.28
C LEU A 25 -11.34 -28.23 -7.86
N PHE A 26 -11.51 -29.23 -7.00
CA PHE A 26 -11.04 -29.18 -5.61
C PHE A 26 -9.73 -29.92 -5.40
N GLY A 27 -9.46 -30.98 -6.12
CA GLY A 27 -8.26 -31.81 -5.96
C GLY A 27 -7.02 -31.19 -6.60
N VAL A 28 -7.16 -30.61 -7.82
CA VAL A 28 -6.01 -29.97 -8.49
C VAL A 28 -5.43 -28.81 -7.69
N PRO A 29 -6.22 -27.87 -7.17
CA PRO A 29 -5.68 -26.80 -6.30
C PRO A 29 -5.03 -27.30 -5.01
N LEU A 30 -5.52 -28.43 -4.46
CA LEU A 30 -4.91 -29.06 -3.29
C LEU A 30 -3.57 -29.75 -3.61
N PHE A 31 -3.43 -30.31 -4.82
CA PHE A 31 -2.19 -30.93 -5.29
C PHE A 31 -1.12 -29.92 -5.70
N PHE A 32 -1.54 -28.75 -6.19
CA PHE A 32 -0.67 -27.61 -6.53
C PHE A 32 -0.59 -26.56 -5.42
N ARG A 33 -1.16 -26.84 -4.25
CA ARG A 33 -0.75 -26.13 -3.04
C ARG A 33 0.72 -26.50 -2.84
N GLY A 34 1.61 -25.65 -3.37
CA GLY A 34 2.98 -25.63 -2.90
C GLY A 34 2.94 -25.58 -1.38
N ASP A 35 3.91 -26.17 -0.73
CA ASP A 35 4.07 -26.05 0.71
C ASP A 35 3.95 -24.57 1.06
N VAL A 36 2.75 -24.17 1.48
CA VAL A 36 2.61 -22.99 2.31
C VAL A 36 3.44 -23.40 3.51
N ASP A 37 4.64 -22.83 3.62
CA ASP A 37 5.50 -23.01 4.79
C ASP A 37 4.56 -22.91 5.99
N SER A 38 4.30 -24.07 6.59
CA SER A 38 3.37 -24.16 7.71
C SER A 38 3.99 -23.30 8.79
N MET A 39 3.42 -22.08 8.99
CA MET A 39 3.88 -21.19 10.05
C MET A 39 4.07 -22.02 11.30
N PRO A 40 5.24 -21.97 11.95
CA PRO A 40 5.45 -22.71 13.18
C PRO A 40 4.30 -22.38 14.13
N SER A 41 3.62 -23.39 14.67
CA SER A 41 2.43 -23.20 15.50
C SER A 41 2.70 -22.30 16.71
N ASP A 42 3.95 -22.23 17.13
CA ASP A 42 4.42 -21.55 18.34
C ASP A 42 5.14 -20.23 18.04
N ALA A 43 5.17 -19.77 16.77
CA ALA A 43 5.79 -18.50 16.39
C ALA A 43 5.09 -17.32 17.09
N ALA A 44 5.87 -16.39 17.60
CA ALA A 44 5.36 -15.11 18.09
C ALA A 44 4.68 -14.34 16.96
N LYS A 45 3.57 -13.64 17.24
CA LYS A 45 2.74 -12.98 16.22
C LYS A 45 2.65 -11.48 16.47
N VAL A 46 3.03 -10.68 15.49
CA VAL A 46 2.70 -9.25 15.46
C VAL A 46 1.53 -9.03 14.50
N ILE A 47 0.50 -8.32 14.95
CA ILE A 47 -0.73 -8.07 14.20
C ILE A 47 -0.71 -6.65 13.67
N ILE A 48 -0.69 -6.51 12.34
CA ILE A 48 -0.52 -5.23 11.66
C ILE A 48 -1.73 -4.92 10.79
N ILE A 49 -2.39 -3.81 11.04
CA ILE A 49 -3.40 -3.24 10.15
C ILE A 49 -2.70 -2.48 9.04
N SER A 50 -3.06 -2.75 7.78
CA SER A 50 -2.37 -2.15 6.63
C SER A 50 -3.28 -2.01 5.42
N PRO A 51 -3.17 -0.90 4.65
CA PRO A 51 -3.78 -0.76 3.33
C PRO A 51 -2.90 -1.33 2.20
N HIS A 52 -1.71 -1.82 2.52
CA HIS A 52 -0.74 -2.29 1.54
C HIS A 52 -1.26 -3.45 0.71
N ASN A 53 -0.78 -3.54 -0.54
CA ASN A 53 -1.01 -4.67 -1.41
C ASN A 53 -0.31 -5.93 -0.88
N GLU A 54 -0.64 -7.08 -1.48
CA GLU A 54 -0.11 -8.38 -1.07
C GLU A 54 1.42 -8.44 -1.20
N GLN A 55 1.98 -7.82 -2.22
CA GLN A 55 3.43 -7.84 -2.50
C GLN A 55 4.25 -7.21 -1.37
N ILE A 56 3.86 -6.02 -0.91
CA ILE A 56 4.52 -5.35 0.22
C ILE A 56 4.40 -6.20 1.49
N ARG A 57 3.19 -6.73 1.73
CA ARG A 57 2.94 -7.57 2.91
C ARG A 57 3.74 -8.86 2.90
N HIS A 58 3.89 -9.48 1.72
CA HIS A 58 4.70 -10.68 1.54
C HIS A 58 6.16 -10.41 1.87
N GLU A 59 6.77 -9.43 1.21
CA GLU A 59 8.20 -9.14 1.36
C GLU A 59 8.56 -8.71 2.79
N PHE A 60 7.77 -7.80 3.38
CA PHE A 60 8.02 -7.37 4.76
C PHE A 60 7.73 -8.44 5.79
N GLY A 61 6.72 -9.27 5.59
CA GLY A 61 6.41 -10.39 6.48
C GLY A 61 7.51 -11.45 6.46
N LEU A 62 7.95 -11.85 5.27
CA LEU A 62 9.01 -12.86 5.10
C LEU A 62 10.37 -12.32 5.58
N GLY A 63 10.70 -11.08 5.21
CA GLY A 63 11.94 -10.44 5.62
C GLY A 63 12.03 -10.27 7.14
N PHE A 64 10.93 -9.86 7.80
CA PHE A 64 10.88 -9.78 9.26
C PHE A 64 11.09 -11.15 9.92
N SER A 65 10.43 -12.20 9.45
CA SER A 65 10.57 -13.53 10.01
C SER A 65 12.02 -14.04 9.92
N ARG A 66 12.70 -13.79 8.80
CA ARG A 66 14.12 -14.14 8.62
C ARG A 66 15.03 -13.35 9.56
N TRP A 67 14.90 -12.03 9.56
CA TRP A 67 15.68 -11.13 10.40
C TRP A 67 15.49 -11.42 11.88
N TYR A 68 14.24 -11.68 12.31
CA TYR A 68 13.94 -11.99 13.71
C TYR A 68 14.59 -13.29 14.16
N LYS A 69 14.49 -14.33 13.32
CA LYS A 69 15.12 -15.64 13.58
C LYS A 69 16.63 -15.53 13.67
N GLU A 70 17.24 -14.76 12.78
CA GLU A 70 18.70 -14.55 12.77
C GLU A 70 19.15 -13.80 14.02
N LYS A 71 18.43 -12.77 14.43
CA LYS A 71 18.81 -11.90 15.55
C LYS A 71 18.50 -12.51 16.92
N TYR A 72 17.35 -13.17 17.06
CA TYR A 72 16.86 -13.66 18.36
C TYR A 72 16.85 -15.19 18.49
N GLY A 73 17.00 -15.93 17.41
CA GLY A 73 16.97 -17.41 17.40
C GLY A 73 15.57 -18.02 17.52
N GLU A 74 14.53 -17.17 17.53
CA GLU A 74 13.12 -17.55 17.70
C GLU A 74 12.32 -17.30 16.43
N ASP A 75 11.17 -17.94 16.29
CA ASP A 75 10.29 -17.73 15.16
C ASP A 75 9.26 -16.63 15.46
N ALA A 76 9.16 -15.64 14.57
CA ALA A 76 8.12 -14.61 14.61
C ALA A 76 7.49 -14.43 13.22
N VAL A 77 6.20 -14.11 13.19
CA VAL A 77 5.44 -13.91 11.96
C VAL A 77 4.56 -12.68 12.03
N VAL A 78 4.31 -12.08 10.87
CA VAL A 78 3.39 -10.96 10.74
C VAL A 78 2.01 -11.46 10.34
N VAL A 79 1.00 -11.09 11.10
CA VAL A 79 -0.41 -11.30 10.78
C VAL A 79 -1.00 -10.01 10.23
N TRP A 80 -1.30 -10.00 8.95
CA TRP A 80 -1.82 -8.82 8.28
C TRP A 80 -3.35 -8.73 8.34
N SER A 81 -3.86 -7.57 8.75
CA SER A 81 -5.28 -7.19 8.68
C SER A 81 -5.47 -6.09 7.65
N VAL A 82 -6.29 -6.32 6.63
CA VAL A 82 -6.51 -5.39 5.51
C VAL A 82 -8.01 -5.05 5.40
N PRO A 83 -8.54 -4.24 6.32
CA PRO A 83 -9.98 -3.95 6.36
C PRO A 83 -10.43 -2.99 5.24
N GLY A 84 -9.50 -2.30 4.58
CA GLY A 84 -9.81 -1.35 3.52
C GLY A 84 -8.70 -0.35 3.26
N GLY A 85 -9.04 0.79 2.67
CA GLY A 85 -8.13 1.91 2.41
C GLY A 85 -7.79 2.70 3.69
N THR A 86 -6.84 3.62 3.55
CA THR A 86 -6.28 4.39 4.69
C THR A 86 -7.33 5.13 5.50
N SER A 87 -8.27 5.81 4.83
CA SER A 87 -9.35 6.54 5.51
C SER A 87 -10.38 5.61 6.17
N GLU A 88 -10.56 4.39 5.67
CA GLU A 88 -11.42 3.37 6.29
C GLU A 88 -10.78 2.82 7.55
N ILE A 89 -9.48 2.51 7.51
CA ILE A 89 -8.69 2.08 8.67
C ILE A 89 -8.79 3.13 9.78
N ARG A 90 -8.54 4.40 9.45
CA ARG A 90 -8.64 5.49 10.42
C ARG A 90 -10.02 5.57 11.07
N ARG A 91 -11.10 5.56 10.27
CA ARG A 91 -12.47 5.62 10.78
C ARG A 91 -12.83 4.40 11.64
N MET A 92 -12.40 3.23 11.23
CA MET A 92 -12.58 1.99 12.00
C MET A 92 -11.93 2.11 13.39
N LEU A 93 -10.65 2.53 13.44
CA LEU A 93 -9.93 2.71 14.69
C LEU A 93 -10.56 3.79 15.57
N GLN A 94 -10.95 4.95 15.00
CA GLN A 94 -11.64 6.00 15.74
C GLN A 94 -12.96 5.49 16.35
N SER A 95 -13.73 4.71 15.60
CA SER A 95 -14.96 4.10 16.10
C SER A 95 -14.69 3.08 17.20
N GLN A 96 -13.72 2.21 17.03
CA GLN A 96 -13.34 1.16 17.99
C GLN A 96 -12.88 1.76 19.32
N TYR A 97 -11.97 2.73 19.28
CA TYR A 97 -11.45 3.38 20.48
C TYR A 97 -12.52 4.25 21.18
N GLY A 98 -13.31 4.97 20.39
CA GLY A 98 -14.44 5.74 20.92
C GLY A 98 -15.47 4.84 21.64
N HIS A 99 -15.83 3.71 21.03
CA HIS A 99 -16.74 2.74 21.62
C HIS A 99 -16.17 2.09 22.90
N ALA A 100 -14.87 1.79 22.93
CA ALA A 100 -14.23 1.27 24.12
C ALA A 100 -14.38 2.24 25.31
N ILE A 101 -14.16 3.54 25.10
CA ILE A 101 -14.35 4.56 26.13
C ILE A 101 -15.82 4.60 26.56
N GLU A 102 -16.78 4.70 25.64
CA GLU A 102 -18.22 4.79 25.92
C GLU A 102 -18.74 3.59 26.71
N THR A 103 -18.12 2.43 26.59
CA THR A 103 -18.48 1.19 27.29
C THR A 103 -17.63 0.90 28.53
N GLY A 104 -16.73 1.82 28.90
CA GLY A 104 -15.84 1.65 30.07
C GLY A 104 -14.78 0.56 29.90
N LYS A 105 -14.49 0.16 28.66
CA LYS A 105 -13.40 -0.77 28.33
C LYS A 105 -12.09 -0.01 28.18
N LYS A 106 -10.98 -0.72 28.43
CA LYS A 106 -9.64 -0.16 28.14
C LYS A 106 -9.54 0.11 26.64
N PRO A 107 -9.19 1.34 26.22
CA PRO A 107 -8.95 1.63 24.81
C PRO A 107 -7.80 0.78 24.26
N GLY A 108 -8.06 0.09 23.15
CA GLY A 108 -7.15 -0.84 22.51
C GLY A 108 -7.91 -1.73 21.53
N GLY A 109 -7.21 -2.65 20.92
CA GLY A 109 -7.74 -3.63 19.97
C GLY A 109 -6.90 -4.89 19.92
N ASP A 110 -7.13 -5.69 18.90
CA ASP A 110 -6.41 -6.93 18.68
C ASP A 110 -5.17 -6.73 17.80
N ALA A 111 -4.91 -5.50 17.34
CA ALA A 111 -3.76 -5.17 16.50
C ALA A 111 -2.72 -4.38 17.27
N ASP A 112 -1.46 -4.55 16.84
CA ASP A 112 -0.30 -3.94 17.46
C ASP A 112 0.11 -2.65 16.74
N LEU A 113 0.05 -2.66 15.41
CA LEU A 113 0.56 -1.59 14.55
C LEU A 113 -0.44 -1.20 13.46
N VAL A 114 -0.33 0.04 13.01
CA VAL A 114 -0.79 0.46 11.67
C VAL A 114 0.44 0.74 10.83
N PHE A 115 0.53 0.10 9.65
CA PHE A 115 1.62 0.33 8.71
C PHE A 115 1.08 0.67 7.33
N GLY A 116 1.46 1.84 6.83
CA GLY A 116 1.04 2.36 5.54
C GLY A 116 -0.10 3.37 5.62
N GLY A 117 -0.24 4.14 4.59
CA GLY A 117 -1.18 5.25 4.49
C GLY A 117 -0.44 6.52 4.13
N GLY A 118 -0.59 7.57 4.88
CA GLY A 118 0.12 8.82 4.70
C GLY A 118 0.32 9.52 6.03
N SER A 119 1.18 10.52 6.04
CA SER A 119 1.49 11.30 7.24
C SER A 119 0.24 11.92 7.87
N TYR A 120 -0.72 12.38 7.05
CA TYR A 120 -1.99 12.90 7.53
C TYR A 120 -2.80 11.89 8.36
N GLU A 121 -2.97 10.67 7.85
CA GLU A 121 -3.79 9.66 8.53
C GLU A 121 -3.16 9.25 9.87
N HIS A 122 -1.85 9.08 9.90
CA HIS A 122 -1.11 8.80 11.14
C HIS A 122 -1.10 9.98 12.10
N GLY A 123 -1.01 11.20 11.60
CA GLY A 123 -1.17 12.43 12.38
C GLY A 123 -2.55 12.52 13.06
N VAL A 124 -3.61 12.02 12.40
CA VAL A 124 -4.96 11.96 13.02
C VAL A 124 -5.04 10.89 14.10
N LEU A 125 -4.31 9.77 13.99
CA LEU A 125 -4.28 8.74 15.05
C LEU A 125 -3.61 9.24 16.35
N LYS A 126 -2.76 10.25 16.25
CA LYS A 126 -2.14 10.96 17.37
C LYS A 126 -3.13 11.87 18.11
N ASN A 127 -4.19 12.34 17.43
CA ASN A 127 -5.13 13.28 18.02
C ASN A 127 -5.96 12.63 19.13
N GLU A 128 -6.29 13.41 20.13
CA GLU A 128 -7.13 12.98 21.24
C GLU A 128 -8.56 12.68 20.79
N ILE A 129 -9.08 11.57 21.29
CA ILE A 129 -10.50 11.20 21.22
C ILE A 129 -11.07 11.35 22.61
N THR A 130 -12.09 12.20 22.75
CA THR A 130 -12.82 12.39 23.99
C THR A 130 -14.25 11.83 23.87
N LYS A 131 -14.65 11.00 24.81
CA LYS A 131 -15.98 10.42 24.94
C LYS A 131 -16.43 10.44 26.39
N LYS A 132 -17.75 10.30 26.62
CA LYS A 132 -18.30 10.26 27.97
C LYS A 132 -18.52 8.83 28.42
N TYR A 133 -18.08 8.53 29.67
CA TYR A 133 -18.39 7.31 30.38
C TYR A 133 -18.87 7.64 31.79
N ASN A 134 -20.05 7.16 32.17
CA ASN A 134 -20.69 7.46 33.49
C ASN A 134 -20.75 8.97 33.83
N GLY A 135 -20.91 9.81 32.81
CA GLY A 135 -21.00 11.28 32.96
C GLY A 135 -19.68 12.02 33.00
N GLU A 136 -18.55 11.31 33.06
CA GLU A 136 -17.20 11.89 33.03
C GLU A 136 -16.61 11.83 31.61
N GLU A 137 -15.81 12.83 31.26
CA GLU A 137 -15.07 12.85 29.98
C GLU A 137 -13.80 12.03 30.13
N VAL A 138 -13.62 11.09 29.22
CA VAL A 138 -12.40 10.26 29.11
C VAL A 138 -11.73 10.55 27.76
N THR A 139 -10.47 10.88 27.82
CA THR A 139 -9.67 11.25 26.65
C THR A 139 -8.53 10.25 26.43
N THR A 140 -8.30 9.88 25.19
CA THR A 140 -7.19 9.00 24.79
C THR A 140 -6.72 9.30 23.37
N THR A 141 -5.54 8.79 22.99
CA THR A 141 -5.05 8.75 21.60
C THR A 141 -5.11 7.32 21.08
N ILE A 142 -5.20 7.14 19.78
CA ILE A 142 -5.18 5.81 19.14
C ILE A 142 -3.76 5.28 19.06
N SER A 143 -2.82 6.08 18.55
CA SER A 143 -1.39 5.75 18.56
C SER A 143 -0.73 6.19 19.85
N VAL A 144 0.42 5.58 20.14
CA VAL A 144 1.29 5.93 21.26
C VAL A 144 2.71 6.22 20.75
N PRO A 145 3.48 7.08 21.45
CA PRO A 145 4.83 7.42 21.01
C PRO A 145 5.78 6.22 21.18
N VAL A 146 6.61 6.01 20.16
CA VAL A 146 7.76 5.11 20.17
C VAL A 146 9.03 5.96 20.26
N LYS A 147 9.84 5.69 21.26
CA LYS A 147 11.15 6.36 21.41
C LYS A 147 12.19 5.57 20.63
N ILE A 148 12.79 6.22 19.65
CA ILE A 148 13.92 5.72 18.88
C ILE A 148 15.13 6.58 19.24
N ASP A 149 16.28 5.94 19.39
CA ASP A 149 17.51 6.65 19.72
C ASP A 149 17.86 7.66 18.62
N GLN A 150 18.33 8.82 19.05
CA GLN A 150 18.63 9.93 18.14
C GLN A 150 19.69 9.55 17.10
N GLU A 151 20.65 8.71 17.47
CA GLU A 151 21.67 8.20 16.53
C GLU A 151 21.05 7.38 15.39
N ILE A 152 20.04 6.55 15.71
CA ILE A 152 19.30 5.77 14.70
C ILE A 152 18.48 6.70 13.79
N LEU A 153 17.80 7.69 14.37
CA LEU A 153 17.04 8.67 13.59
C LEU A 153 17.95 9.45 12.63
N GLU A 154 19.14 9.86 13.08
CA GLU A 154 20.12 10.55 12.24
C GLU A 154 20.67 9.63 11.13
N GLU A 155 20.96 8.38 11.45
CA GLU A 155 21.43 7.38 10.47
C GLU A 155 20.38 7.08 9.40
N VAL A 156 19.12 6.91 9.80
CA VAL A 156 18.02 6.56 8.89
C VAL A 156 17.58 7.77 8.07
N TYR A 157 17.26 8.87 8.72
CA TYR A 157 16.61 10.02 8.08
C TYR A 157 17.56 11.19 7.79
N GLY A 158 18.65 11.33 8.55
CA GLY A 158 19.44 12.54 8.57
C GLY A 158 18.60 13.72 9.07
N GLU A 159 18.40 14.71 8.21
CA GLU A 159 17.46 15.80 8.50
C GLU A 159 16.01 15.30 8.36
N ASN A 160 15.15 15.63 9.35
CA ASN A 160 13.74 15.20 9.37
C ASN A 160 12.86 16.00 8.40
N LEU A 161 13.37 16.26 7.19
CA LEU A 161 12.67 17.06 6.17
C LEU A 161 13.08 16.65 4.77
N ILE A 162 12.07 16.55 3.88
CA ILE A 162 12.23 16.60 2.43
C ILE A 162 11.28 17.70 1.90
N GLY A 163 11.85 18.80 1.42
CA GLY A 163 11.06 20.01 1.15
C GLY A 163 10.38 20.52 2.43
N ASP A 164 9.06 20.57 2.43
CA ASP A 164 8.24 20.98 3.61
C ASP A 164 7.66 19.77 4.37
N ILE A 165 8.02 18.55 4.00
CA ILE A 165 7.41 17.32 4.56
C ILE A 165 8.34 16.72 5.59
N THR A 166 7.81 16.49 6.80
CA THR A 166 8.51 15.77 7.87
C THR A 166 8.46 14.27 7.59
N LEU A 167 9.55 13.57 7.89
CA LEU A 167 9.70 12.14 7.66
C LEU A 167 9.22 11.30 8.85
N TYR A 168 9.20 11.88 10.04
CA TYR A 168 8.66 11.25 11.25
C TYR A 168 8.12 12.32 12.21
N ASP A 169 7.21 11.92 13.07
CA ASP A 169 6.69 12.77 14.13
C ASP A 169 7.74 12.97 15.23
N THR A 170 8.06 14.21 15.60
CA THR A 170 9.10 14.52 16.59
C THR A 170 8.77 14.06 18.00
N GLU A 171 7.49 13.79 18.29
CA GLU A 171 7.04 13.20 19.55
C GLU A 171 7.00 11.67 19.48
N GLY A 172 7.27 11.07 18.30
CA GLY A 172 7.40 9.63 18.10
C GLY A 172 6.11 8.87 17.82
N TYR A 173 5.01 9.55 17.51
CA TYR A 173 3.73 8.87 17.25
C TYR A 173 3.69 8.12 15.92
N TRP A 174 4.53 8.47 14.97
CA TRP A 174 4.70 7.75 13.72
C TRP A 174 6.10 7.98 13.13
N HIS A 175 6.55 7.02 12.34
CA HIS A 175 7.82 7.04 11.63
C HIS A 175 7.61 6.61 10.19
N GLY A 176 8.04 7.44 9.22
CA GLY A 176 7.99 7.11 7.80
C GLY A 176 8.98 6.01 7.45
N LEU A 177 8.56 5.02 6.69
CA LEU A 177 9.39 3.86 6.32
C LEU A 177 9.65 3.75 4.83
N ALA A 178 8.89 4.48 4.02
CA ALA A 178 9.09 4.67 2.60
C ALA A 178 8.68 6.08 2.21
N LEU A 179 9.05 6.50 1.01
CA LEU A 179 8.60 7.74 0.40
C LEU A 179 7.84 7.43 -0.88
N SER A 180 6.83 8.23 -1.19
CA SER A 180 6.08 8.12 -2.42
C SER A 180 5.80 9.47 -3.02
N GLY A 181 5.88 9.53 -4.35
CA GLY A 181 5.36 10.60 -5.16
C GLY A 181 3.95 10.30 -5.67
N PHE A 182 3.35 11.27 -6.33
CA PHE A 182 2.01 11.14 -6.91
C PHE A 182 2.04 11.70 -8.32
N GLY A 183 1.45 10.97 -9.25
CA GLY A 183 1.56 11.34 -10.64
C GLY A 183 0.47 10.79 -11.53
N ILE A 184 0.79 10.70 -12.80
CA ILE A 184 -0.11 10.31 -13.88
C ILE A 184 0.40 9.04 -14.54
N VAL A 185 -0.38 7.98 -14.47
CA VAL A 185 -0.23 6.78 -15.31
C VAL A 185 -1.01 6.99 -16.60
N TYR A 186 -0.46 6.59 -17.73
CA TYR A 186 -1.08 6.83 -19.04
C TYR A 186 -0.80 5.70 -20.04
N ASN A 187 -1.70 5.57 -21.03
CA ASN A 187 -1.59 4.58 -22.09
C ASN A 187 -1.28 5.28 -23.41
N ASN A 188 -0.08 5.09 -23.93
CA ASN A 188 0.41 5.73 -25.14
C ASN A 188 -0.43 5.41 -26.38
N GLU A 189 -0.91 4.17 -26.54
CA GLU A 189 -1.75 3.76 -27.67
C GLU A 189 -3.10 4.49 -27.64
N VAL A 190 -3.75 4.54 -26.48
CA VAL A 190 -5.03 5.26 -26.35
C VAL A 190 -4.86 6.76 -26.54
N LEU A 191 -3.72 7.33 -26.07
CA LEU A 191 -3.44 8.76 -26.28
C LEU A 191 -3.21 9.06 -27.76
N GLU A 192 -2.51 8.20 -28.50
CA GLU A 192 -2.29 8.32 -29.95
C GLU A 192 -3.63 8.27 -30.71
N GLU A 193 -4.50 7.29 -30.38
CA GLU A 193 -5.84 7.20 -30.96
C GLU A 193 -6.68 8.46 -30.74
N LEU A 194 -6.55 9.12 -29.59
CA LEU A 194 -7.24 10.34 -29.26
C LEU A 194 -6.54 11.60 -29.84
N GLY A 195 -5.35 11.46 -30.39
CA GLY A 195 -4.50 12.58 -30.80
C GLY A 195 -4.17 13.52 -29.63
N VAL A 196 -3.81 12.93 -28.49
CA VAL A 196 -3.40 13.60 -27.25
C VAL A 196 -1.94 13.26 -26.97
N GLU A 197 -1.14 14.26 -26.63
CA GLU A 197 0.26 14.06 -26.26
C GLU A 197 0.39 13.42 -24.88
N SER A 198 1.51 12.74 -24.64
CA SER A 198 1.86 12.19 -23.33
C SER A 198 1.92 13.31 -22.28
N PRO A 199 1.45 13.07 -21.05
CA PRO A 199 1.41 14.10 -20.01
C PRO A 199 2.81 14.54 -19.60
N VAL A 200 2.97 15.86 -19.39
CA VAL A 200 4.19 16.46 -18.82
C VAL A 200 3.91 17.13 -17.47
N GLY A 201 2.66 17.23 -17.07
CA GLY A 201 2.22 17.86 -15.83
C GLY A 201 0.71 17.72 -15.63
N TRP A 202 0.22 18.24 -14.52
CA TRP A 202 -1.18 18.10 -14.10
C TRP A 202 -2.20 18.69 -15.07
N GLU A 203 -1.83 19.75 -15.82
CA GLU A 203 -2.70 20.36 -16.81
C GLU A 203 -3.07 19.43 -17.97
N ALA A 204 -2.30 18.38 -18.23
CA ALA A 204 -2.63 17.37 -19.24
C ALA A 204 -4.01 16.75 -18.99
N LEU A 205 -4.43 16.61 -17.70
CA LEU A 205 -5.74 16.10 -17.31
C LEU A 205 -6.91 16.97 -17.78
N CYS A 206 -6.64 18.22 -18.19
CA CYS A 206 -7.66 19.18 -18.64
C CYS A 206 -8.02 19.06 -20.12
N ASN A 207 -7.33 18.21 -20.90
CA ASN A 207 -7.56 18.12 -22.35
C ASN A 207 -8.99 17.61 -22.61
N PRO A 208 -9.83 18.35 -23.37
CA PRO A 208 -11.22 17.96 -23.60
C PRO A 208 -11.40 16.67 -24.39
N LYS A 209 -10.37 16.21 -25.12
CA LYS A 209 -10.38 14.91 -25.80
C LYS A 209 -10.39 13.73 -24.83
N LEU A 210 -10.09 13.97 -23.55
CA LEU A 210 -10.10 12.96 -22.48
C LEU A 210 -11.48 12.77 -21.83
N ILE A 211 -12.56 13.39 -22.33
CA ILE A 211 -13.90 13.19 -21.77
C ILE A 211 -14.27 11.70 -21.72
N GLY A 212 -14.58 11.22 -20.51
CA GLY A 212 -14.89 9.81 -20.24
C GLY A 212 -13.68 8.87 -20.32
N ARG A 213 -12.46 9.40 -20.34
CA ARG A 213 -11.20 8.64 -20.48
C ARG A 213 -10.22 8.84 -19.32
N LEU A 214 -10.58 9.60 -18.30
CA LEU A 214 -9.78 9.69 -17.07
C LEU A 214 -10.29 8.72 -16.01
N ALA A 215 -9.39 7.96 -15.42
CA ALA A 215 -9.62 7.15 -14.23
C ALA A 215 -9.19 7.93 -12.99
N LEU A 216 -10.15 8.31 -12.15
CA LEU A 216 -9.89 9.02 -10.91
C LEU A 216 -10.35 8.20 -9.70
N VAL A 217 -9.87 8.57 -8.53
CA VAL A 217 -10.25 7.97 -7.25
C VAL A 217 -10.95 9.02 -6.40
N ASN A 218 -11.91 8.57 -5.60
CA ASN A 218 -12.60 9.44 -4.66
C ASN A 218 -11.65 9.84 -3.52
N PRO A 219 -11.30 11.12 -3.38
CA PRO A 219 -10.37 11.58 -2.35
C PRO A 219 -10.90 11.37 -0.92
N ALA A 220 -12.22 11.27 -0.72
CA ALA A 220 -12.80 10.95 0.58
C ALA A 220 -12.54 9.49 1.03
N GLN A 221 -12.09 8.62 0.12
CA GLN A 221 -11.85 7.19 0.38
C GLN A 221 -10.39 6.80 0.28
N SER A 222 -9.55 7.62 -0.37
CA SER A 222 -8.12 7.33 -0.60
C SER A 222 -7.26 8.52 -0.17
N GLY A 223 -6.42 8.32 0.84
CA GLY A 223 -5.45 9.31 1.31
C GLY A 223 -4.43 9.67 0.23
N SER A 224 -3.90 8.69 -0.51
CA SER A 224 -2.92 8.94 -1.57
C SER A 224 -3.46 9.85 -2.69
N VAL A 225 -4.74 9.71 -3.05
CA VAL A 225 -5.34 10.61 -4.05
C VAL A 225 -5.65 11.98 -3.46
N THR A 226 -5.99 12.07 -2.19
CA THR A 226 -6.09 13.36 -1.50
C THR A 226 -4.77 14.11 -1.59
N THR A 227 -3.64 13.45 -1.30
CA THR A 227 -2.30 14.03 -1.41
C THR A 227 -1.98 14.47 -2.85
N ALA A 228 -2.37 13.68 -3.87
CA ALA A 228 -2.22 14.10 -5.27
C ALA A 228 -3.04 15.37 -5.60
N PHE A 229 -4.26 15.47 -5.08
CA PHE A 229 -5.08 16.67 -5.28
C PHE A 229 -4.51 17.88 -4.53
N GLU A 230 -3.98 17.68 -3.34
CA GLU A 230 -3.27 18.72 -2.60
C GLU A 230 -2.00 19.17 -3.34
N ALA A 231 -1.25 18.26 -3.96
CA ALA A 231 -0.12 18.60 -4.80
C ALA A 231 -0.51 19.54 -5.95
N ILE A 232 -1.63 19.26 -6.62
CA ILE A 232 -2.17 20.12 -7.67
C ILE A 232 -2.51 21.52 -7.13
N LEU A 233 -3.19 21.59 -5.98
CA LEU A 233 -3.58 22.86 -5.35
C LEU A 233 -2.37 23.65 -4.87
N LYS A 234 -1.40 22.98 -4.24
CA LYS A 234 -0.19 23.60 -3.71
C LYS A 234 0.69 24.17 -4.84
N ASN A 235 0.91 23.40 -5.90
CA ASN A 235 1.80 23.80 -6.98
C ASN A 235 1.21 24.84 -7.93
N LEU A 236 -0.09 24.71 -8.26
CA LEU A 236 -0.76 25.63 -9.18
C LEU A 236 -1.44 26.80 -8.47
N GLY A 237 -1.47 26.79 -7.14
CA GLY A 237 -2.25 27.72 -6.33
C GLY A 237 -3.75 27.42 -6.36
N TRP A 238 -4.48 27.91 -5.35
CA TRP A 238 -5.88 27.58 -5.11
C TRP A 238 -6.79 27.73 -6.34
N LYS A 239 -6.74 28.89 -6.99
CA LYS A 239 -7.63 29.18 -8.14
C LYS A 239 -7.34 28.27 -9.34
N ARG A 240 -6.07 28.15 -9.74
CA ARG A 240 -5.68 27.37 -10.91
C ARG A 240 -5.80 25.88 -10.62
N GLY A 241 -5.39 25.42 -9.44
CA GLY A 241 -5.51 24.04 -9.03
C GLY A 241 -6.95 23.54 -9.05
N TRP A 242 -7.90 24.32 -8.53
CA TRP A 242 -9.33 23.98 -8.63
C TRP A 242 -9.87 24.00 -10.06
N GLN A 243 -9.34 24.85 -10.92
CA GLN A 243 -9.70 24.81 -12.35
C GLN A 243 -9.24 23.49 -13.00
N VAL A 244 -8.02 23.02 -12.67
CA VAL A 244 -7.50 21.74 -13.17
C VAL A 244 -8.33 20.58 -12.62
N LEU A 245 -8.55 20.52 -11.31
CA LEU A 245 -9.32 19.45 -10.68
C LEU A 245 -10.76 19.36 -11.21
N ARG A 246 -11.42 20.49 -11.42
CA ARG A 246 -12.79 20.50 -11.99
C ARG A 246 -12.82 20.03 -13.43
N ARG A 247 -11.82 20.38 -14.25
CA ARG A 247 -11.72 19.91 -15.64
C ARG A 247 -11.37 18.42 -15.70
N ALA A 248 -10.44 17.99 -14.87
CA ALA A 248 -10.14 16.56 -14.72
C ALA A 248 -11.38 15.77 -14.28
N ALA A 249 -12.15 16.29 -13.33
CA ALA A 249 -13.41 15.69 -12.90
C ALA A 249 -14.46 15.62 -14.04
N ALA A 250 -14.55 16.65 -14.88
CA ALA A 250 -15.42 16.63 -16.04
C ALA A 250 -14.99 15.60 -17.10
N ASN A 251 -13.69 15.31 -17.19
CA ASN A 251 -13.13 14.30 -18.08
C ASN A 251 -13.18 12.87 -17.46
N ALA A 252 -13.54 12.76 -16.20
CA ALA A 252 -13.51 11.48 -15.49
C ALA A 252 -14.55 10.50 -16.06
N ARG A 253 -14.10 9.26 -16.27
CA ARG A 253 -14.96 8.11 -16.53
C ARG A 253 -15.71 7.71 -15.26
N TYR A 254 -15.02 7.79 -14.12
CA TYR A 254 -15.54 7.48 -12.79
C TYR A 254 -14.63 8.04 -11.69
N PHE A 255 -15.12 7.95 -10.45
CA PHE A 255 -14.34 8.11 -9.23
C PHE A 255 -14.38 6.77 -8.47
N SER A 256 -13.29 6.00 -8.54
CA SER A 256 -13.16 4.71 -7.88
C SER A 256 -13.06 4.85 -6.36
N ALA A 257 -13.44 3.82 -5.62
CA ALA A 257 -13.13 3.70 -4.19
C ALA A 257 -11.70 3.18 -3.93
N SER A 258 -11.07 2.54 -4.93
CA SER A 258 -9.74 1.92 -4.81
C SER A 258 -8.71 2.63 -5.67
N SER A 259 -7.56 2.95 -5.07
CA SER A 259 -6.40 3.54 -5.78
C SER A 259 -5.64 2.56 -6.68
N LEU A 260 -5.92 1.26 -6.59
CA LEU A 260 -5.39 0.24 -7.51
C LEU A 260 -6.10 0.23 -8.87
N LYS A 261 -7.34 0.74 -8.93
CA LYS A 261 -8.16 0.65 -10.15
C LYS A 261 -7.63 1.52 -11.30
N PRO A 262 -7.25 2.79 -11.14
CA PRO A 262 -6.77 3.61 -12.25
C PRO A 262 -5.60 3.02 -13.03
N PRO A 263 -4.50 2.55 -12.41
CA PRO A 263 -3.41 1.93 -13.16
C PRO A 263 -3.83 0.67 -13.92
N ALA A 264 -4.73 -0.14 -13.35
CA ALA A 264 -5.25 -1.33 -14.02
C ALA A 264 -6.08 -0.97 -15.26
N ASP A 265 -7.04 -0.05 -15.13
CA ASP A 265 -7.89 0.35 -16.26
C ASP A 265 -7.11 1.06 -17.37
N VAL A 266 -6.10 1.86 -17.01
CA VAL A 266 -5.20 2.48 -17.98
C VAL A 266 -4.40 1.40 -18.73
N SER A 267 -3.91 0.39 -18.04
CA SER A 267 -3.16 -0.70 -18.69
C SER A 267 -4.00 -1.56 -19.61
N GLN A 268 -5.30 -1.67 -19.34
CA GLN A 268 -6.27 -2.40 -20.19
C GLN A 268 -6.81 -1.55 -21.36
N GLY A 269 -6.51 -0.25 -21.40
CA GLY A 269 -7.03 0.69 -22.40
C GLY A 269 -8.44 1.22 -22.11
N ASP A 270 -9.00 0.88 -20.96
CA ASP A 270 -10.32 1.38 -20.52
C ASP A 270 -10.29 2.88 -20.19
N ALA A 271 -9.13 3.38 -19.77
CA ALA A 271 -8.84 4.80 -19.56
C ALA A 271 -7.56 5.20 -20.29
N ALA A 272 -7.46 6.47 -20.69
CA ALA A 272 -6.27 7.03 -21.32
C ALA A 272 -5.22 7.46 -20.27
N MET A 273 -5.69 8.06 -19.18
CA MET A 273 -4.86 8.52 -18.07
C MET A 273 -5.55 8.24 -16.73
N GLY A 274 -4.74 8.12 -15.67
CA GLY A 274 -5.21 8.02 -14.30
C GLY A 274 -4.27 8.69 -13.33
N VAL A 275 -4.81 9.21 -12.22
CA VAL A 275 -4.01 9.74 -11.11
C VAL A 275 -3.76 8.60 -10.11
N CYS A 276 -2.50 8.39 -9.75
CA CYS A 276 -2.12 7.35 -8.79
C CYS A 276 -0.82 7.70 -8.05
N ILE A 277 -0.56 6.92 -7.01
CA ILE A 277 0.73 6.90 -6.32
C ILE A 277 1.80 6.26 -7.23
N ASP A 278 3.02 6.69 -7.12
CA ASP A 278 4.14 6.38 -8.01
C ASP A 278 4.37 4.87 -8.22
N PHE A 279 4.49 4.11 -7.15
CA PHE A 279 4.83 2.68 -7.25
C PHE A 279 3.73 1.85 -7.95
N TYR A 280 2.46 2.24 -7.88
CA TYR A 280 1.40 1.56 -8.64
C TYR A 280 1.52 1.85 -10.14
N GLY A 281 1.81 3.10 -10.51
CA GLY A 281 2.02 3.47 -11.90
C GLY A 281 3.26 2.82 -12.50
N ARG A 282 4.38 2.87 -11.79
CA ARG A 282 5.66 2.26 -12.21
C ARG A 282 5.57 0.74 -12.30
N TYR A 283 4.95 0.11 -11.30
CA TYR A 283 4.74 -1.34 -11.32
C TYR A 283 3.90 -1.76 -12.54
N GLN A 284 2.81 -1.05 -12.83
CA GLN A 284 1.94 -1.37 -13.94
C GLN A 284 2.64 -1.19 -15.29
N SER A 285 3.45 -0.13 -15.44
CA SER A 285 4.30 0.08 -16.61
C SER A 285 5.27 -1.09 -16.82
N GLN A 286 5.96 -1.51 -15.75
CA GLN A 286 6.89 -2.64 -15.81
C GLN A 286 6.19 -3.97 -16.11
N ALA A 287 5.04 -4.25 -15.50
CA ALA A 287 4.28 -5.47 -15.72
C ALA A 287 3.86 -5.62 -17.19
N VAL A 288 3.38 -4.52 -17.80
CA VAL A 288 3.03 -4.50 -19.22
C VAL A 288 4.26 -4.70 -20.10
N LYS A 289 5.39 -4.04 -19.78
CA LYS A 289 6.64 -4.21 -20.53
C LYS A 289 7.17 -5.64 -20.47
N ARG A 290 7.15 -6.27 -19.29
CA ARG A 290 7.57 -7.68 -19.10
C ARG A 290 6.66 -8.68 -19.82
N SER A 291 5.37 -8.38 -19.95
CA SER A 291 4.41 -9.20 -20.70
C SER A 291 4.44 -9.01 -22.22
N GLY A 292 5.41 -8.25 -22.74
CA GLY A 292 5.60 -8.02 -24.18
C GLY A 292 4.81 -6.82 -24.73
N GLY A 293 4.17 -6.02 -23.87
CA GLY A 293 3.43 -4.81 -24.26
C GLY A 293 4.31 -3.58 -24.51
N GLY A 294 5.65 -3.70 -24.45
CA GLY A 294 6.57 -2.60 -24.70
C GLY A 294 6.36 -1.42 -23.75
N ASP A 295 6.55 -0.21 -24.27
CA ASP A 295 6.38 1.04 -23.54
C ASP A 295 4.95 1.61 -23.68
N ARG A 296 3.95 0.72 -23.85
CA ARG A 296 2.55 1.12 -23.97
C ARG A 296 2.04 1.88 -22.77
N ILE A 297 2.48 1.53 -21.57
CA ILE A 297 2.11 2.21 -20.33
C ILE A 297 3.28 3.04 -19.83
N GLY A 298 3.03 4.33 -19.64
CA GLY A 298 3.96 5.26 -19.01
C GLY A 298 3.45 5.73 -17.66
N TYR A 299 4.37 6.23 -16.87
CA TYR A 299 4.11 6.93 -15.61
C TYR A 299 5.00 8.16 -15.53
N ILE A 300 4.47 9.26 -15.01
CA ILE A 300 5.23 10.47 -14.75
C ILE A 300 4.87 11.05 -13.38
N ASP A 301 5.89 11.39 -12.61
CA ASP A 301 5.78 12.35 -11.52
C ASP A 301 5.90 13.75 -12.13
N PRO A 302 4.86 14.63 -12.06
CA PRO A 302 4.96 15.96 -12.63
C PRO A 302 6.15 16.73 -12.07
N PRO A 303 7.15 17.11 -12.92
CA PRO A 303 8.40 17.71 -12.44
C PRO A 303 8.15 18.97 -11.61
N SER A 304 8.76 19.03 -10.42
CA SER A 304 8.60 20.13 -9.45
C SER A 304 7.14 20.40 -9.01
N ALA A 305 6.22 19.49 -9.29
CA ALA A 305 4.79 19.66 -9.04
C ALA A 305 4.13 18.43 -8.38
N THR A 306 4.89 17.41 -8.04
CA THR A 306 4.43 16.34 -7.14
C THR A 306 4.69 16.71 -5.68
N MET A 307 4.01 16.03 -4.76
CA MET A 307 4.37 16.00 -3.34
C MET A 307 5.06 14.69 -3.04
N ILE A 308 6.01 14.74 -2.11
CA ILE A 308 6.56 13.52 -1.49
C ILE A 308 5.87 13.36 -0.14
N ASP A 309 5.33 12.19 0.14
CA ASP A 309 4.73 11.88 1.43
C ASP A 309 5.31 10.58 1.98
N PRO A 310 5.68 10.53 3.28
CA PRO A 310 6.15 9.29 3.88
C PRO A 310 5.00 8.29 4.02
N ASP A 311 5.38 7.01 4.02
CA ASP A 311 4.51 5.88 4.32
C ASP A 311 4.80 5.40 5.75
N PRO A 312 4.01 5.86 6.74
CA PRO A 312 4.38 5.70 8.13
C PRO A 312 3.96 4.37 8.75
N ILE A 313 4.58 4.11 9.91
CA ILE A 313 4.15 3.11 10.89
C ILE A 313 3.84 3.79 12.23
N SER A 314 2.80 3.32 12.92
CA SER A 314 2.43 3.76 14.27
C SER A 314 2.17 2.58 15.19
N LEU A 315 2.65 2.67 16.42
CA LEU A 315 2.29 1.75 17.49
C LEU A 315 0.88 2.10 18.00
N LEU A 316 0.01 1.09 18.11
CA LEU A 316 -1.34 1.26 18.62
C LEU A 316 -1.38 1.18 20.15
N ARG A 317 -2.21 2.02 20.76
CA ARG A 317 -2.47 1.94 22.21
C ARG A 317 -3.09 0.60 22.57
N GLY A 318 -2.51 -0.06 23.56
CA GLY A 318 -2.99 -1.35 24.04
C GLY A 318 -2.64 -2.50 23.12
N ALA A 319 -1.60 -2.35 22.31
CA ALA A 319 -1.01 -3.41 21.50
C ALA A 319 -0.81 -4.68 22.32
N PRO A 320 -1.39 -5.82 21.93
CA PRO A 320 -1.26 -7.07 22.69
C PRO A 320 0.17 -7.63 22.66
N ASN A 321 0.95 -7.34 21.61
CA ASN A 321 2.31 -7.84 21.40
C ASN A 321 3.28 -6.66 21.22
N GLU A 322 3.25 -5.70 22.17
CA GLU A 322 3.98 -4.42 22.07
C GLU A 322 5.49 -4.60 21.84
N GLU A 323 6.13 -5.53 22.54
CA GLU A 323 7.58 -5.78 22.37
C GLU A 323 7.91 -6.24 20.95
N LEU A 324 7.17 -7.20 20.41
CA LEU A 324 7.36 -7.68 19.04
C LEU A 324 7.03 -6.59 18.00
N ALA A 325 6.05 -5.72 18.31
CA ALA A 325 5.72 -4.57 17.47
C ALA A 325 6.88 -3.56 17.40
N LEU A 326 7.55 -3.28 18.52
CA LEU A 326 8.74 -2.43 18.55
C LEU A 326 9.90 -3.03 17.75
N GLN A 327 10.08 -4.34 17.83
CA GLN A 327 11.09 -5.08 17.04
C GLN A 327 10.76 -5.06 15.54
N PHE A 328 9.47 -5.09 15.16
CA PHE A 328 9.08 -4.89 13.76
C PHE A 328 9.39 -3.47 13.26
N ILE A 329 9.16 -2.45 14.08
CA ILE A 329 9.54 -1.06 13.75
C ILE A 329 11.06 -0.96 13.58
N GLU A 330 11.84 -1.57 14.48
CA GLU A 330 13.29 -1.62 14.38
C GLU A 330 13.73 -2.29 13.06
N TYR A 331 13.17 -3.46 12.74
CA TYR A 331 13.44 -4.15 11.49
C TYR A 331 13.18 -3.26 10.28
N CYS A 332 12.05 -2.58 10.22
CA CYS A 332 11.69 -1.72 9.08
C CYS A 332 12.68 -0.57 8.81
N MET A 333 13.47 -0.18 9.81
CA MET A 333 14.51 0.84 9.69
C MET A 333 15.87 0.29 9.28
N THR A 334 16.05 -1.03 9.30
CA THR A 334 17.31 -1.67 8.91
C THR A 334 17.58 -1.53 7.42
N LYS A 335 18.82 -1.72 7.04
CA LYS A 335 19.24 -1.76 5.65
C LYS A 335 18.54 -2.88 4.87
N GLU A 336 18.39 -4.04 5.50
CA GLU A 336 17.73 -5.21 4.94
C GLU A 336 16.28 -4.91 4.53
N ALA A 337 15.50 -4.32 5.42
CA ALA A 337 14.11 -3.93 5.15
C ALA A 337 14.02 -2.79 4.12
N GLN A 338 14.94 -1.83 4.18
CA GLN A 338 14.93 -0.69 3.27
C GLN A 338 15.35 -1.06 1.84
N ALA A 339 16.18 -2.10 1.68
CA ALA A 339 16.53 -2.66 0.38
C ALA A 339 15.33 -3.31 -0.34
N LEU A 340 14.33 -3.80 0.40
CA LEU A 340 13.10 -4.37 -0.18
C LEU A 340 12.37 -3.38 -1.09
N TRP A 341 12.48 -2.07 -0.80
CA TRP A 341 11.73 -1.06 -1.52
C TRP A 341 12.19 -0.87 -2.97
N GLN A 342 13.50 -0.98 -3.25
CA GLN A 342 14.05 -0.56 -4.55
C GLN A 342 14.97 -1.57 -5.21
N PHE A 343 15.33 -2.68 -4.55
CA PHE A 343 16.19 -3.66 -5.19
C PHE A 343 15.38 -4.65 -6.03
N SER A 344 16.03 -5.22 -7.04
CA SER A 344 15.43 -6.26 -7.86
C SER A 344 15.31 -7.56 -7.06
N ALA A 345 14.24 -8.31 -7.32
CA ALA A 345 14.07 -9.68 -6.87
C ALA A 345 14.95 -10.61 -7.74
N THR A 346 16.23 -10.70 -7.44
CA THR A 346 17.17 -11.57 -8.15
C THR A 346 17.86 -12.51 -7.18
N ASP A 347 18.03 -13.76 -7.60
CA ASP A 347 18.77 -14.80 -6.85
C ASP A 347 20.26 -14.49 -6.68
N ASP A 348 20.78 -13.45 -7.34
CA ASP A 348 22.21 -13.10 -7.40
C ASP A 348 22.67 -12.11 -6.31
N ALA A 349 21.83 -11.73 -5.36
CA ALA A 349 22.22 -10.87 -4.26
C ALA A 349 23.14 -11.63 -3.28
N SER A 350 24.44 -11.61 -3.53
CA SER A 350 25.48 -12.28 -2.70
C SER A 350 25.52 -11.78 -1.24
N ASP A 351 24.86 -10.65 -0.96
CA ASP A 351 24.75 -10.03 0.37
C ASP A 351 23.37 -10.23 1.02
N GLY A 352 22.45 -10.95 0.36
CA GLY A 352 21.11 -11.23 0.87
C GLY A 352 20.16 -10.01 0.92
N LEU A 353 20.54 -8.87 0.30
CA LEU A 353 19.73 -7.66 0.30
C LEU A 353 18.77 -7.64 -0.89
N GLY A 354 17.52 -7.32 -0.62
CA GLY A 354 16.48 -7.15 -1.63
C GLY A 354 15.29 -8.08 -1.41
N PRO A 355 14.22 -7.91 -2.20
CA PRO A 355 13.02 -8.70 -2.10
C PRO A 355 13.24 -10.14 -2.57
N ASP A 356 12.41 -11.05 -2.05
CA ASP A 356 12.41 -12.46 -2.40
C ASP A 356 11.76 -12.71 -3.77
N GLN A 357 10.60 -12.11 -3.99
CA GLN A 357 9.76 -12.34 -5.16
C GLN A 357 9.30 -11.07 -5.87
N PHE A 358 8.95 -10.02 -5.12
CA PHE A 358 8.26 -8.85 -5.67
C PHE A 358 9.09 -7.57 -5.59
N GLU A 359 9.33 -6.94 -6.72
CA GLU A 359 9.93 -5.61 -6.78
C GLU A 359 8.90 -4.54 -6.39
N LEU A 360 9.13 -3.87 -5.26
CA LEU A 360 8.13 -2.97 -4.66
C LEU A 360 8.14 -1.56 -5.25
N ARG A 361 9.30 -1.08 -5.71
CA ARG A 361 9.51 0.18 -6.44
C ARG A 361 9.04 1.44 -5.69
N ARG A 362 9.21 1.44 -4.36
CA ARG A 362 9.04 2.63 -3.53
C ARG A 362 10.40 3.18 -3.10
N MET A 363 10.44 4.47 -2.81
CA MET A 363 11.68 5.12 -2.38
C MET A 363 11.94 4.80 -0.89
N PRO A 364 13.12 4.26 -0.53
CA PRO A 364 13.48 4.06 0.87
C PRO A 364 13.68 5.40 1.60
N VAL A 365 13.51 5.39 2.94
CA VAL A 365 13.82 6.58 3.77
C VAL A 365 15.27 6.59 4.25
N ARG A 366 15.91 5.42 4.34
CA ARG A 366 17.27 5.29 4.86
C ARG A 366 18.27 5.93 3.92
N ARG A 367 19.01 6.93 4.43
CA ARG A 367 19.98 7.73 3.66
C ARG A 367 21.10 6.90 3.03
N GLU A 368 21.55 5.86 3.71
CA GLU A 368 22.57 4.95 3.23
C GLU A 368 22.19 4.30 1.88
N MET A 369 20.90 4.07 1.63
CA MET A 369 20.45 3.48 0.37
C MET A 369 20.83 4.35 -0.83
N TYR A 370 20.79 5.67 -0.68
CA TYR A 370 21.16 6.62 -1.75
C TYR A 370 22.67 6.83 -1.86
N SER A 371 23.38 6.84 -0.74
CA SER A 371 24.83 7.09 -0.75
C SER A 371 25.65 5.86 -1.16
N SER A 372 25.20 4.67 -0.82
CA SER A 372 25.98 3.43 -0.96
C SER A 372 25.40 2.43 -1.95
N TYR A 373 24.08 2.47 -2.21
CA TYR A 373 23.37 1.44 -2.99
C TYR A 373 22.54 1.98 -4.15
N MET A 374 22.67 3.26 -4.51
CA MET A 374 21.87 3.87 -5.57
C MET A 374 22.00 3.13 -6.92
N ASN A 375 23.18 2.61 -7.24
CA ASN A 375 23.43 1.83 -8.45
C ASN A 375 22.70 0.48 -8.51
N ARG A 376 22.13 0.01 -7.39
CA ARG A 376 21.31 -1.20 -7.30
C ARG A 376 19.81 -0.91 -7.32
N MET A 377 19.42 0.36 -7.19
CA MET A 377 18.03 0.75 -7.25
C MET A 377 17.48 0.60 -8.67
N ILE A 378 16.21 0.14 -8.76
CA ILE A 378 15.52 -0.03 -10.05
C ILE A 378 15.19 1.34 -10.64
N ASP A 379 14.67 2.25 -9.81
CA ASP A 379 14.35 3.64 -10.19
C ASP A 379 15.46 4.57 -9.68
N GLN A 380 16.23 5.16 -10.62
CA GLN A 380 17.36 6.06 -10.34
C GLN A 380 16.99 7.49 -10.70
#